data_034bb80ae060fc6791f2018e58f651bc
#
_entry.id   034bb80ae060fc6791f2018e58f651bc
#
_cell.length_a   1.000
_cell.length_b   1.000
_cell.length_c   1.000
_cell.angle_alpha   90.00
_cell.angle_beta   90.00
_cell.angle_gamma   90.00
#
_symmetry.space_group_name_H-M   'P 1'
#
loop_
_entity.id
_entity.type
_entity.pdbx_description
1 polymer ?
#
loop_
_entity_poly.entity_id
_entity_poly.type
_entity_poly.pdbx_seq_one_letter_code
_entity_poly.pdbx_strand_id
1 'polypeptide(L)'
;MVVATAPAGARNPGFGAVMQNGGCSFRVWAPFADRVEVGGDFVHAGNVQPLVWQEVALARDAPDSPIWSVFIEGVVADSLYKFKLHNNGVGPGSHPGGPSPAYKHDPHARDAVSFGGNSVVVDRTFDWSGDDFQMPGWNELVIYELHIGTFNHQLGRPVGTFEEAKGKLDYLARLGVNAIEILPAFDFATSTSMGYNTALPYAVDNAYGRSSTMKELIKAAHQRGIAVILDVVYSHWGPEGLHDTIGQFDGWFLPGKEGIFFYADDRSVTAFGERPDYGRGEVRTYIRDNAMMLLDEFRADGLRLDSTASIRRKSERGDDIWDGFTLLRYLGEEKRRSSPWKILIAEDLQNDEVVTRDALLGGIGLDSQWDAGFVGRVRSMLGAPTDDARSASAIAEAVGKSYDRSGPFQRVIYTESHDEANKQRITDRVAPGDAEGWLARKLSSLGAALTMTAPGIPMLFMGQEFLEFARWTDSTSFALDFGRIGRAPGYLELWSRLIKLRRNFDDNTRGLRGGNTNVFWASDADGVVAFHRFDAGGPGDDVVVVANLRNRTHPSYNIGFPRSGTWFLRFNSDFRGFSPDFGDVGYDTTAGGGGNQGMPFAGNVGLGPYSVCIYSQ
;
A
#
# COMPACT_ATOMS: atom_id res chain seq x y z
N MET A 1 -38.16 -28.17 4.17
CA MET A 1 -38.29 -27.21 5.27
C MET A 1 -36.90 -27.11 5.93
N VAL A 2 -36.25 -25.98 5.84
CA VAL A 2 -34.94 -25.78 6.49
C VAL A 2 -35.16 -25.67 7.98
N VAL A 3 -34.54 -26.53 8.78
CA VAL A 3 -34.67 -26.50 10.24
C VAL A 3 -33.63 -25.47 10.76
N ALA A 4 -34.11 -24.31 11.19
CA ALA A 4 -33.30 -23.35 11.91
C ALA A 4 -33.25 -23.76 13.38
N THR A 5 -32.08 -24.10 13.89
CA THR A 5 -31.88 -24.38 15.31
C THR A 5 -30.93 -23.35 15.90
N ALA A 6 -31.31 -22.75 17.03
CA ALA A 6 -30.33 -21.98 17.81
C ALA A 6 -29.30 -22.97 18.36
N PRO A 7 -27.99 -22.76 18.15
CA PRO A 7 -26.97 -23.68 18.62
C PRO A 7 -26.89 -23.63 20.13
N ALA A 8 -27.31 -24.71 20.78
CA ALA A 8 -27.07 -24.89 22.21
C ALA A 8 -25.55 -25.00 22.47
N GLY A 9 -24.95 -23.94 23.00
CA GLY A 9 -23.57 -23.95 23.50
C GLY A 9 -22.45 -23.68 22.50
N ALA A 10 -22.74 -23.23 21.26
CA ALA A 10 -21.70 -22.83 20.31
C ALA A 10 -21.01 -21.54 20.76
N ARG A 11 -19.67 -21.52 20.79
CA ARG A 11 -18.89 -20.30 20.92
C ARG A 11 -19.29 -19.36 19.79
N ASN A 12 -19.45 -18.06 20.09
CA ASN A 12 -19.77 -17.04 19.10
C ASN A 12 -18.81 -17.18 17.89
N PRO A 13 -19.30 -17.56 16.68
CA PRO A 13 -18.43 -17.86 15.53
C PRO A 13 -17.89 -16.62 14.83
N GLY A 14 -18.19 -15.40 15.32
CA GLY A 14 -17.89 -14.13 14.65
C GLY A 14 -19.07 -13.65 13.78
N PHE A 15 -18.82 -12.54 13.07
CA PHE A 15 -19.80 -11.94 12.17
C PHE A 15 -19.73 -12.52 10.75
N GLY A 16 -20.84 -12.33 10.01
CA GLY A 16 -21.03 -12.79 8.65
C GLY A 16 -21.41 -14.26 8.56
N ALA A 17 -21.24 -14.84 7.38
CA ALA A 17 -21.40 -16.27 7.16
C ALA A 17 -20.14 -17.01 7.62
N VAL A 18 -20.30 -17.91 8.58
CA VAL A 18 -19.18 -18.71 9.12
C VAL A 18 -19.55 -20.19 9.05
N MET A 19 -18.80 -20.92 8.21
CA MET A 19 -18.94 -22.37 8.08
C MET A 19 -18.61 -23.06 9.40
N GLN A 20 -19.42 -24.02 9.77
CA GLN A 20 -19.28 -24.88 10.95
C GLN A 20 -19.59 -26.33 10.57
N ASN A 21 -19.31 -27.28 11.46
CA ASN A 21 -19.68 -28.68 11.23
C ASN A 21 -21.18 -28.82 10.97
N GLY A 22 -21.52 -29.27 9.75
CA GLY A 22 -22.89 -29.54 9.32
C GLY A 22 -23.69 -28.38 8.77
N GLY A 23 -23.09 -27.15 8.64
CA GLY A 23 -23.84 -26.02 8.09
C GLY A 23 -23.10 -24.68 8.20
N CYS A 24 -23.86 -23.58 8.27
CA CYS A 24 -23.32 -22.23 8.34
C CYS A 24 -24.09 -21.38 9.36
N SER A 25 -23.34 -20.64 10.18
CA SER A 25 -23.88 -19.57 11.02
C SER A 25 -23.88 -18.26 10.25
N PHE A 26 -25.02 -17.56 10.29
CA PHE A 26 -25.16 -16.20 9.78
C PHE A 26 -25.36 -15.24 10.94
N ARG A 27 -24.57 -14.19 11.04
CA ARG A 27 -24.61 -13.26 12.16
C ARG A 27 -24.34 -11.83 11.69
N VAL A 28 -25.20 -10.90 12.11
CA VAL A 28 -25.16 -9.52 11.64
C VAL A 28 -25.50 -8.52 12.73
N TRP A 29 -24.89 -7.34 12.69
CA TRP A 29 -25.20 -6.20 13.53
C TRP A 29 -26.23 -5.31 12.83
N ALA A 30 -27.43 -5.19 13.41
CA ALA A 30 -28.53 -4.40 12.88
C ALA A 30 -29.41 -3.90 14.06
N PRO A 31 -28.94 -2.84 14.78
CA PRO A 31 -29.57 -2.39 16.03
C PRO A 31 -31.01 -1.89 15.86
N PHE A 32 -31.33 -1.26 14.74
CA PHE A 32 -32.64 -0.65 14.48
C PHE A 32 -33.55 -1.48 13.59
N ALA A 33 -33.14 -2.65 13.15
CA ALA A 33 -33.99 -3.57 12.43
C ALA A 33 -35.07 -4.16 13.36
N ASP A 34 -36.32 -4.22 12.89
CA ASP A 34 -37.43 -4.88 13.60
C ASP A 34 -37.42 -6.41 13.39
N ARG A 35 -36.93 -6.83 12.22
CA ARG A 35 -36.79 -8.22 11.81
C ARG A 35 -35.64 -8.35 10.83
N VAL A 36 -34.89 -9.43 10.94
CA VAL A 36 -33.83 -9.80 10.02
C VAL A 36 -34.04 -11.20 9.51
N GLU A 37 -33.85 -11.40 8.22
CA GLU A 37 -33.85 -12.71 7.56
C GLU A 37 -32.55 -12.82 6.76
N VAL A 38 -32.06 -14.04 6.54
CA VAL A 38 -31.08 -14.36 5.51
C VAL A 38 -31.79 -15.11 4.39
N GLY A 39 -31.70 -14.57 3.18
CA GLY A 39 -32.14 -15.23 1.96
C GLY A 39 -30.95 -15.84 1.24
N GLY A 40 -31.11 -17.03 0.70
CA GLY A 40 -30.04 -17.68 -0.05
C GLY A 40 -30.47 -18.90 -0.85
N ASP A 41 -29.61 -19.30 -1.77
CA ASP A 41 -29.75 -20.52 -2.58
C ASP A 41 -29.10 -21.73 -1.86
N PHE A 42 -29.43 -21.91 -0.60
CA PHE A 42 -28.77 -22.89 0.26
C PHE A 42 -28.74 -24.29 -0.32
N VAL A 43 -27.57 -24.73 -0.76
CA VAL A 43 -27.36 -26.07 -1.32
C VAL A 43 -27.32 -27.06 -0.17
N HIS A 44 -28.28 -28.01 -0.16
CA HIS A 44 -28.24 -29.15 0.74
C HIS A 44 -27.43 -30.28 0.11
N ALA A 45 -26.49 -30.85 0.84
CA ALA A 45 -25.71 -31.99 0.38
C ALA A 45 -26.65 -33.13 -0.11
N GLY A 46 -26.59 -33.47 -1.41
CA GLY A 46 -27.41 -34.53 -2.03
C GLY A 46 -28.60 -34.06 -2.86
N ASN A 47 -28.88 -32.78 -2.99
CA ASN A 47 -30.03 -32.28 -3.76
C ASN A 47 -29.58 -31.83 -5.17
N VAL A 48 -30.08 -32.50 -6.21
CA VAL A 48 -29.75 -32.27 -7.64
C VAL A 48 -30.78 -31.35 -8.33
N GLN A 49 -31.72 -30.75 -7.57
CA GLN A 49 -32.75 -29.86 -8.08
C GLN A 49 -32.28 -28.40 -8.20
N PRO A 50 -32.89 -27.59 -9.08
CA PRO A 50 -32.53 -26.18 -9.18
C PRO A 50 -32.67 -25.50 -7.81
N LEU A 51 -31.63 -24.76 -7.45
CA LEU A 51 -31.52 -24.02 -6.19
C LEU A 51 -32.68 -23.03 -6.08
N VAL A 52 -33.48 -23.14 -5.02
CA VAL A 52 -34.58 -22.21 -4.75
C VAL A 52 -34.15 -21.28 -3.64
N TRP A 53 -34.26 -19.98 -3.92
CA TRP A 53 -34.03 -18.96 -2.91
C TRP A 53 -34.95 -19.16 -1.71
N GLN A 54 -34.38 -19.32 -0.53
CA GLN A 54 -35.08 -19.52 0.73
C GLN A 54 -34.77 -18.38 1.68
N GLU A 55 -35.73 -17.95 2.48
CA GLU A 55 -35.58 -16.95 3.51
C GLU A 55 -35.73 -17.59 4.90
N VAL A 56 -34.78 -17.37 5.76
CA VAL A 56 -34.75 -17.89 7.13
C VAL A 56 -34.62 -16.73 8.11
N ALA A 57 -35.52 -16.66 9.08
CA ALA A 57 -35.50 -15.61 10.08
C ALA A 57 -34.34 -15.79 11.06
N LEU A 58 -33.66 -14.68 11.40
CA LEU A 58 -32.68 -14.61 12.47
C LEU A 58 -33.37 -14.24 13.79
N ALA A 59 -32.81 -14.73 14.88
CA ALA A 59 -33.17 -14.30 16.22
C ALA A 59 -32.14 -13.31 16.78
N ARG A 60 -32.54 -12.41 17.64
CA ARG A 60 -31.59 -11.61 18.42
C ARG A 60 -30.81 -12.52 19.38
N ASP A 61 -29.50 -12.30 19.56
CA ASP A 61 -28.65 -13.09 20.46
C ASP A 61 -29.14 -13.01 21.93
N ALA A 62 -29.81 -11.92 22.29
CA ALA A 62 -30.51 -11.69 23.54
C ALA A 62 -31.67 -10.70 23.29
N PRO A 63 -32.66 -10.56 24.19
CA PRO A 63 -33.86 -9.72 23.95
C PRO A 63 -33.57 -8.29 23.45
N ASP A 64 -32.55 -7.64 23.99
CA ASP A 64 -32.15 -6.28 23.63
C ASP A 64 -30.83 -6.22 22.82
N SER A 65 -30.37 -7.36 22.33
CA SER A 65 -29.12 -7.43 21.54
C SER A 65 -29.30 -6.71 20.20
N PRO A 66 -28.32 -5.86 19.79
CA PRO A 66 -28.30 -5.30 18.43
C PRO A 66 -27.84 -6.32 17.37
N ILE A 67 -27.56 -7.54 17.80
CA ILE A 67 -26.98 -8.60 16.97
C ILE A 67 -28.01 -9.69 16.73
N TRP A 68 -28.11 -10.11 15.48
CA TRP A 68 -29.02 -11.13 15.00
C TRP A 68 -28.22 -12.32 14.46
N SER A 69 -28.69 -13.54 14.75
CA SER A 69 -28.02 -14.76 14.29
C SER A 69 -28.97 -15.91 14.02
N VAL A 70 -28.52 -16.84 13.14
CA VAL A 70 -29.14 -18.14 12.90
C VAL A 70 -28.08 -19.13 12.44
N PHE A 71 -28.24 -20.39 12.80
CA PHE A 71 -27.51 -21.50 12.19
C PHE A 71 -28.43 -22.23 11.21
N ILE A 72 -27.92 -22.47 10.00
CA ILE A 72 -28.66 -23.20 8.96
C ILE A 72 -27.89 -24.48 8.62
N GLU A 73 -28.50 -25.61 8.90
CA GLU A 73 -27.93 -26.93 8.62
C GLU A 73 -27.86 -27.20 7.12
N GLY A 74 -26.82 -27.88 6.66
CA GLY A 74 -26.62 -28.30 5.27
C GLY A 74 -26.14 -27.22 4.30
N VAL A 75 -25.96 -25.99 4.73
CA VAL A 75 -25.34 -24.93 3.91
C VAL A 75 -23.88 -25.27 3.64
N VAL A 76 -23.47 -25.14 2.39
CA VAL A 76 -22.09 -25.42 1.93
C VAL A 76 -21.42 -24.17 1.38
N ALA A 77 -20.11 -24.22 1.20
CA ALA A 77 -19.36 -23.18 0.50
C ALA A 77 -19.93 -22.94 -0.91
N ASP A 78 -19.72 -21.73 -1.42
CA ASP A 78 -20.27 -21.21 -2.68
C ASP A 78 -21.79 -20.98 -2.71
N SER A 79 -22.53 -21.24 -1.62
CA SER A 79 -23.92 -20.81 -1.51
C SER A 79 -24.01 -19.28 -1.56
N LEU A 80 -24.99 -18.77 -2.32
CA LEU A 80 -25.25 -17.34 -2.45
C LEU A 80 -26.27 -16.88 -1.41
N TYR A 81 -26.07 -15.67 -0.84
CA TYR A 81 -26.98 -15.15 0.17
C TYR A 81 -27.00 -13.62 0.23
N LYS A 82 -28.07 -13.08 0.83
CA LYS A 82 -28.19 -11.68 1.29
C LYS A 82 -28.92 -11.60 2.62
N PHE A 83 -28.66 -10.56 3.39
CA PHE A 83 -29.54 -10.20 4.49
C PHE A 83 -30.74 -9.42 3.97
N LYS A 84 -31.91 -9.72 4.52
CA LYS A 84 -33.16 -9.01 4.30
C LYS A 84 -33.55 -8.34 5.61
N LEU A 85 -33.50 -7.01 5.62
CA LEU A 85 -33.70 -6.22 6.81
C LEU A 85 -35.02 -5.46 6.74
N HIS A 86 -35.78 -5.51 7.82
CA HIS A 86 -37.02 -4.80 7.96
C HIS A 86 -36.90 -3.72 9.01
N ASN A 87 -37.31 -2.51 8.66
CA ASN A 87 -37.46 -1.38 9.57
C ASN A 87 -38.78 -0.65 9.23
N ASN A 88 -39.79 -0.84 10.07
CA ASN A 88 -41.12 -0.29 9.87
C ASN A 88 -41.34 1.04 10.63
N GLY A 89 -40.29 1.61 11.18
CA GLY A 89 -40.37 2.89 11.89
C GLY A 89 -40.91 2.79 13.31
N VAL A 90 -40.93 1.60 13.92
CA VAL A 90 -41.57 1.34 15.24
C VAL A 90 -40.55 1.37 16.39
N GLY A 91 -39.27 1.22 16.13
CA GLY A 91 -38.22 1.19 17.13
C GLY A 91 -37.70 2.58 17.55
N PRO A 92 -37.01 2.69 18.72
CA PRO A 92 -36.35 3.92 19.11
C PRO A 92 -35.32 4.38 18.09
N GLY A 93 -35.49 5.58 17.53
CA GLY A 93 -34.56 6.13 16.52
C GLY A 93 -34.86 5.71 15.08
N SER A 94 -35.92 4.94 14.83
CA SER A 94 -36.34 4.60 13.48
C SER A 94 -36.84 5.85 12.74
N HIS A 95 -36.24 6.12 11.58
CA HIS A 95 -36.78 7.08 10.62
C HIS A 95 -37.36 6.30 9.45
N PRO A 96 -38.70 6.36 9.22
CA PRO A 96 -39.31 5.75 8.06
C PRO A 96 -38.87 6.53 6.81
N GLY A 97 -38.08 5.93 5.95
CA GLY A 97 -37.60 6.65 4.75
C GLY A 97 -36.92 5.74 3.72
N GLY A 98 -36.42 4.58 4.13
CA GLY A 98 -35.83 3.61 3.24
C GLY A 98 -36.83 2.55 2.78
N PRO A 99 -36.51 1.80 1.69
CA PRO A 99 -37.28 0.62 1.31
C PRO A 99 -37.23 -0.40 2.45
N SER A 100 -38.41 -0.84 2.90
CA SER A 100 -38.51 -1.96 3.86
C SER A 100 -39.43 -3.04 3.23
N PRO A 101 -38.96 -4.29 3.09
CA PRO A 101 -37.63 -4.78 3.42
C PRO A 101 -36.53 -4.34 2.42
N ALA A 102 -35.30 -4.17 2.91
CA ALA A 102 -34.11 -3.96 2.09
C ALA A 102 -33.25 -5.23 2.04
N TYR A 103 -32.78 -5.58 0.84
CA TYR A 103 -31.80 -6.67 0.67
C TYR A 103 -30.40 -6.08 0.62
N LYS A 104 -29.51 -6.52 1.50
CA LYS A 104 -28.16 -6.01 1.68
C LYS A 104 -27.12 -7.12 1.57
N HIS A 105 -25.93 -6.79 1.05
CA HIS A 105 -24.78 -7.67 1.21
C HIS A 105 -24.46 -7.86 2.70
N ASP A 106 -23.80 -8.98 3.01
CA ASP A 106 -23.21 -9.16 4.33
C ASP A 106 -21.99 -8.21 4.48
N PRO A 107 -21.97 -7.31 5.46
CA PRO A 107 -20.83 -6.43 5.69
C PRO A 107 -19.51 -7.17 5.94
N HIS A 108 -19.56 -8.44 6.37
CA HIS A 108 -18.38 -9.27 6.64
C HIS A 108 -18.14 -10.36 5.58
N ALA A 109 -18.82 -10.32 4.43
CA ALA A 109 -18.59 -11.26 3.34
C ALA A 109 -17.12 -11.20 2.86
N ARG A 110 -16.51 -12.35 2.62
CA ARG A 110 -15.17 -12.45 2.02
C ARG A 110 -15.17 -12.34 0.50
N ASP A 111 -16.26 -12.78 -0.11
CA ASP A 111 -16.48 -12.74 -1.56
C ASP A 111 -17.92 -12.29 -1.86
N ALA A 112 -18.08 -11.57 -2.98
CA ALA A 112 -19.34 -11.24 -3.60
C ALA A 112 -19.32 -11.63 -5.08
N VAL A 113 -20.46 -11.95 -5.67
CA VAL A 113 -20.52 -12.38 -7.08
C VAL A 113 -20.25 -11.21 -8.03
N SER A 114 -20.78 -10.04 -7.70
CA SER A 114 -20.58 -8.77 -8.40
C SER A 114 -21.21 -7.67 -7.58
N PHE A 115 -20.88 -6.43 -7.91
CA PHE A 115 -21.61 -5.28 -7.40
C PHE A 115 -23.13 -5.42 -7.63
N GLY A 116 -23.93 -5.25 -6.57
CA GLY A 116 -25.39 -5.48 -6.62
C GLY A 116 -25.81 -6.95 -6.64
N GLY A 117 -24.88 -7.91 -6.78
CA GLY A 117 -25.09 -9.35 -6.72
C GLY A 117 -25.35 -9.89 -5.30
N ASN A 118 -24.86 -11.08 -5.01
CA ASN A 118 -25.03 -11.75 -3.71
C ASN A 118 -23.69 -11.94 -3.02
N SER A 119 -23.68 -11.95 -1.71
CA SER A 119 -22.57 -12.44 -0.90
C SER A 119 -22.41 -13.95 -1.07
N VAL A 120 -21.20 -14.45 -0.94
CA VAL A 120 -20.86 -15.87 -1.10
C VAL A 120 -20.46 -16.44 0.25
N VAL A 121 -20.98 -17.62 0.59
CA VAL A 121 -20.53 -18.42 1.73
C VAL A 121 -19.14 -18.95 1.40
N VAL A 122 -18.13 -18.54 2.15
CA VAL A 122 -16.73 -18.93 1.92
C VAL A 122 -16.25 -19.85 3.04
N ASP A 123 -15.63 -20.98 2.67
CA ASP A 123 -14.80 -21.71 3.62
C ASP A 123 -13.53 -20.86 3.88
N ARG A 124 -13.39 -20.34 5.09
CA ARG A 124 -12.28 -19.47 5.47
C ARG A 124 -10.97 -20.23 5.68
N THR A 125 -11.03 -21.57 5.70
CA THR A 125 -9.83 -22.41 5.78
C THR A 125 -9.02 -22.26 4.49
N PHE A 126 -7.69 -22.21 4.64
CA PHE A 126 -6.78 -22.15 3.51
C PHE A 126 -5.52 -22.95 3.86
N ASP A 127 -5.01 -23.71 2.90
CA ASP A 127 -3.78 -24.47 3.10
C ASP A 127 -2.55 -23.59 2.97
N TRP A 128 -2.04 -23.15 4.12
CA TRP A 128 -0.80 -22.41 4.25
C TRP A 128 0.44 -23.31 4.41
N SER A 129 0.34 -24.62 4.22
CA SER A 129 1.50 -25.51 4.34
C SER A 129 2.62 -25.09 3.36
N GLY A 130 3.86 -25.10 3.84
CA GLY A 130 5.01 -24.63 3.07
C GLY A 130 5.14 -23.12 2.95
N ASP A 131 4.37 -22.35 3.72
CA ASP A 131 4.55 -20.91 3.88
C ASP A 131 5.26 -20.64 5.22
N ASP A 132 6.58 -20.73 5.20
CA ASP A 132 7.48 -20.46 6.34
C ASP A 132 8.13 -19.06 6.24
N PHE A 133 7.50 -18.14 5.47
CA PHE A 133 8.03 -16.82 5.22
C PHE A 133 8.13 -15.98 6.49
N GLN A 134 9.25 -15.27 6.60
CA GLN A 134 9.47 -14.25 7.61
C GLN A 134 9.77 -12.93 6.94
N MET A 135 8.97 -11.93 7.25
CA MET A 135 9.15 -10.57 6.72
C MET A 135 10.54 -10.04 7.09
N PRO A 136 11.30 -9.49 6.13
CA PRO A 136 12.57 -8.81 6.40
C PRO A 136 12.40 -7.62 7.34
N GLY A 137 13.49 -7.18 7.96
CA GLY A 137 13.48 -5.91 8.71
C GLY A 137 13.08 -4.73 7.81
N TRP A 138 12.38 -3.76 8.37
CA TRP A 138 11.86 -2.62 7.58
C TRP A 138 12.95 -1.81 6.88
N ASN A 139 14.16 -1.80 7.44
CA ASN A 139 15.35 -1.19 6.82
C ASN A 139 15.87 -1.95 5.58
N GLU A 140 15.41 -3.16 5.35
CA GLU A 140 15.76 -3.98 4.19
C GLU A 140 14.70 -3.98 3.09
N LEU A 141 13.51 -3.42 3.38
CA LEU A 141 12.42 -3.40 2.42
C LEU A 141 12.75 -2.53 1.21
N VAL A 142 12.38 -3.04 0.05
CA VAL A 142 12.25 -2.34 -1.23
C VAL A 142 10.88 -2.70 -1.77
N ILE A 143 9.97 -1.72 -1.75
CA ILE A 143 8.55 -1.91 -2.08
C ILE A 143 8.34 -1.70 -3.57
N TYR A 144 7.56 -2.58 -4.19
CA TYR A 144 7.04 -2.45 -5.54
C TYR A 144 5.53 -2.26 -5.48
N GLU A 145 5.06 -1.04 -5.73
CA GLU A 145 3.64 -0.71 -5.74
C GLU A 145 3.02 -1.15 -7.07
N LEU A 146 1.88 -1.85 -7.00
CA LEU A 146 1.19 -2.35 -8.19
C LEU A 146 -0.34 -2.35 -8.04
N HIS A 147 -1.02 -2.22 -9.19
CA HIS A 147 -2.46 -2.35 -9.32
C HIS A 147 -2.81 -3.65 -10.06
N ILE A 148 -3.53 -4.55 -9.41
CA ILE A 148 -3.85 -5.88 -9.95
C ILE A 148 -4.47 -5.79 -11.35
N GLY A 149 -5.46 -4.90 -11.51
CA GLY A 149 -6.21 -4.77 -12.76
C GLY A 149 -5.38 -4.37 -13.99
N THR A 150 -4.19 -3.78 -13.80
CA THR A 150 -3.37 -3.25 -14.90
C THR A 150 -1.93 -3.75 -14.92
N PHE A 151 -1.47 -4.47 -13.89
CA PHE A 151 -0.07 -4.90 -13.78
C PHE A 151 0.33 -5.93 -14.84
N ASN A 152 -0.45 -7.00 -15.00
CA ASN A 152 -0.21 -8.02 -16.04
C ASN A 152 -1.42 -8.19 -16.94
N HIS A 153 -2.12 -7.09 -17.19
CA HIS A 153 -3.31 -7.06 -18.02
C HIS A 153 -2.97 -7.19 -19.51
N GLN A 154 -3.81 -7.90 -20.24
CA GLN A 154 -3.75 -8.00 -21.70
C GLN A 154 -4.86 -7.14 -22.32
N LEU A 155 -4.50 -6.23 -23.23
CA LEU A 155 -5.49 -5.42 -23.95
C LEU A 155 -6.56 -6.31 -24.61
N GLY A 156 -7.82 -5.89 -24.49
CA GLY A 156 -8.97 -6.65 -24.98
C GLY A 156 -9.60 -7.60 -23.97
N ARG A 157 -9.02 -7.76 -22.76
CA ARG A 157 -9.66 -8.40 -21.61
C ARG A 157 -10.27 -7.36 -20.68
N PRO A 158 -11.20 -7.74 -19.78
CA PRO A 158 -11.80 -6.80 -18.85
C PRO A 158 -10.78 -6.11 -17.94
N VAL A 159 -10.03 -6.87 -17.15
CA VAL A 159 -8.98 -6.41 -16.22
C VAL A 159 -7.99 -7.54 -15.96
N GLY A 160 -6.83 -7.23 -15.38
CA GLY A 160 -5.90 -8.23 -14.84
C GLY A 160 -6.43 -8.88 -13.56
N THR A 161 -5.89 -10.04 -13.21
CA THR A 161 -6.32 -10.87 -12.08
C THR A 161 -5.17 -11.21 -11.14
N PHE A 162 -5.47 -11.69 -9.93
CA PHE A 162 -4.46 -12.19 -8.98
C PHE A 162 -3.64 -13.33 -9.60
N GLU A 163 -4.25 -14.21 -10.41
CA GLU A 163 -3.55 -15.30 -11.08
C GLU A 163 -2.55 -14.78 -12.12
N GLU A 164 -2.93 -13.76 -12.89
CA GLU A 164 -2.03 -13.12 -13.85
C GLU A 164 -0.89 -12.38 -13.15
N ALA A 165 -1.18 -11.69 -12.05
CA ALA A 165 -0.15 -11.05 -11.22
C ALA A 165 0.81 -12.07 -10.60
N LYS A 166 0.31 -13.21 -10.11
CA LYS A 166 1.09 -14.35 -9.60
C LYS A 166 2.12 -14.82 -10.63
N GLY A 167 1.75 -14.84 -11.91
CA GLY A 167 2.64 -15.20 -13.02
C GLY A 167 3.85 -14.27 -13.21
N LYS A 168 3.87 -13.09 -12.56
CA LYS A 168 4.99 -12.12 -12.62
C LYS A 168 5.86 -12.09 -11.37
N LEU A 169 5.58 -12.88 -10.34
CA LEU A 169 6.36 -12.87 -9.11
C LEU A 169 7.83 -13.26 -9.32
N ASP A 170 8.12 -14.20 -10.23
CA ASP A 170 9.51 -14.55 -10.57
C ASP A 170 10.28 -13.39 -11.23
N TYR A 171 9.58 -12.53 -11.98
CA TYR A 171 10.15 -11.31 -12.53
C TYR A 171 10.51 -10.33 -11.41
N LEU A 172 9.60 -10.09 -10.47
CA LEU A 172 9.83 -9.21 -9.33
C LEU A 172 10.95 -9.70 -8.41
N ALA A 173 11.02 -11.02 -8.16
CA ALA A 173 12.10 -11.63 -7.41
C ALA A 173 13.48 -11.44 -8.10
N ARG A 174 13.55 -11.60 -9.43
CA ARG A 174 14.78 -11.33 -10.21
C ARG A 174 15.16 -9.86 -10.25
N LEU A 175 14.19 -8.95 -10.28
CA LEU A 175 14.44 -7.50 -10.13
C LEU A 175 15.11 -7.21 -8.79
N GLY A 176 14.77 -7.98 -7.76
CA GLY A 176 15.37 -7.92 -6.44
C GLY A 176 14.50 -7.26 -5.36
N VAL A 177 13.28 -6.82 -5.68
CA VAL A 177 12.32 -6.31 -4.69
C VAL A 177 11.92 -7.42 -3.70
N ASN A 178 11.63 -7.05 -2.48
CA ASN A 178 11.25 -7.99 -1.42
C ASN A 178 9.95 -7.62 -0.69
N ALA A 179 9.24 -6.64 -1.23
CA ALA A 179 7.87 -6.35 -0.84
C ALA A 179 7.07 -5.89 -2.06
N ILE A 180 5.81 -6.28 -2.14
CA ILE A 180 4.82 -5.68 -3.05
C ILE A 180 3.77 -4.96 -2.22
N GLU A 181 3.36 -3.78 -2.69
CA GLU A 181 2.21 -3.05 -2.15
C GLU A 181 1.11 -3.10 -3.21
N ILE A 182 -0.01 -3.70 -2.85
CA ILE A 182 -1.14 -3.92 -3.76
C ILE A 182 -2.18 -2.85 -3.48
N LEU A 183 -2.52 -2.02 -4.49
CA LEU A 183 -3.61 -1.05 -4.42
C LEU A 183 -4.91 -1.73 -3.97
N PRO A 184 -5.89 -0.97 -3.41
CA PRO A 184 -7.06 -1.57 -2.81
C PRO A 184 -7.77 -2.52 -3.77
N ALA A 185 -7.95 -3.77 -3.34
CA ALA A 185 -8.50 -4.85 -4.15
C ALA A 185 -9.80 -5.41 -3.54
N PHE A 186 -10.53 -4.55 -2.82
CA PHE A 186 -11.80 -4.88 -2.16
C PHE A 186 -12.97 -4.31 -2.94
N ASP A 187 -14.12 -4.96 -2.83
CA ASP A 187 -15.30 -4.78 -3.69
C ASP A 187 -15.69 -3.30 -3.86
N PHE A 188 -15.77 -2.87 -5.11
CA PHE A 188 -16.15 -1.54 -5.55
C PHE A 188 -17.23 -1.59 -6.62
N ALA A 189 -18.01 -0.52 -6.73
CA ALA A 189 -19.24 -0.49 -7.52
C ALA A 189 -19.06 -0.37 -9.05
N THR A 190 -17.84 -0.21 -9.54
CA THR A 190 -17.55 0.06 -10.95
C THR A 190 -16.84 -1.12 -11.61
N SER A 191 -16.83 -1.18 -12.94
CA SER A 191 -16.13 -2.26 -13.67
C SER A 191 -14.61 -2.13 -13.65
N THR A 192 -14.09 -0.95 -13.34
CA THR A 192 -12.65 -0.64 -13.16
C THR A 192 -12.53 0.42 -12.08
N SER A 193 -11.50 0.34 -11.26
CA SER A 193 -11.23 1.32 -10.22
C SER A 193 -9.79 1.20 -9.76
N MET A 194 -9.23 2.31 -9.28
CA MET A 194 -8.01 2.27 -8.46
C MET A 194 -8.23 1.54 -7.12
N GLY A 195 -9.51 1.30 -6.74
CA GLY A 195 -9.91 0.63 -5.51
C GLY A 195 -10.31 1.55 -4.36
N TYR A 196 -10.12 2.88 -4.50
CA TYR A 196 -10.38 3.84 -3.41
C TYR A 196 -11.86 4.21 -3.21
N ASN A 197 -12.76 3.65 -3.99
CA ASN A 197 -14.22 3.76 -3.82
C ASN A 197 -14.85 2.47 -3.25
N THR A 198 -14.19 1.84 -2.31
CA THR A 198 -14.62 0.59 -1.67
C THR A 198 -16.04 0.72 -1.10
N ALA A 199 -16.91 -0.24 -1.46
CA ALA A 199 -18.29 -0.31 -0.98
C ALA A 199 -18.51 -1.47 0.01
N LEU A 200 -17.64 -2.50 -0.02
CA LEU A 200 -17.68 -3.65 0.88
C LEU A 200 -16.25 -4.06 1.31
N PRO A 201 -15.70 -3.44 2.38
CA PRO A 201 -14.28 -3.56 2.73
C PRO A 201 -13.77 -4.96 3.07
N TYR A 202 -14.66 -5.91 3.37
CA TYR A 202 -14.29 -7.29 3.69
C TYR A 202 -14.23 -8.20 2.48
N ALA A 203 -14.97 -7.87 1.40
CA ALA A 203 -15.05 -8.71 0.21
C ALA A 203 -13.93 -8.35 -0.77
N VAL A 204 -13.26 -9.37 -1.27
CA VAL A 204 -12.32 -9.22 -2.38
C VAL A 204 -13.09 -8.94 -3.67
N ASP A 205 -12.62 -8.01 -4.49
CA ASP A 205 -13.30 -7.66 -5.73
C ASP A 205 -13.28 -8.83 -6.72
N ASN A 206 -14.46 -9.20 -7.19
CA ASN A 206 -14.66 -10.35 -8.05
C ASN A 206 -14.00 -10.20 -9.43
N ALA A 207 -13.76 -8.97 -9.91
CA ALA A 207 -13.08 -8.75 -11.18
C ALA A 207 -11.61 -9.19 -11.12
N TYR A 208 -10.98 -9.11 -9.97
CA TYR A 208 -9.60 -9.56 -9.76
C TYR A 208 -9.50 -11.05 -9.37
N GLY A 209 -10.59 -11.63 -8.87
CA GLY A 209 -10.67 -13.01 -8.42
C GLY A 209 -11.44 -13.15 -7.12
N ARG A 210 -11.11 -14.17 -6.33
CA ARG A 210 -11.72 -14.45 -5.04
C ARG A 210 -10.73 -14.31 -3.89
N SER A 211 -11.23 -14.29 -2.68
CA SER A 211 -10.41 -14.31 -1.46
C SER A 211 -9.40 -15.47 -1.44
N SER A 212 -9.75 -16.63 -1.97
CA SER A 212 -8.83 -17.78 -2.11
C SER A 212 -7.69 -17.49 -3.07
N THR A 213 -7.95 -16.89 -4.24
CA THR A 213 -6.90 -16.57 -5.23
C THR A 213 -5.98 -15.44 -4.76
N MET A 214 -6.49 -14.50 -3.96
CA MET A 214 -5.66 -13.51 -3.28
C MET A 214 -4.73 -14.17 -2.25
N LYS A 215 -5.23 -15.11 -1.44
CA LYS A 215 -4.39 -15.91 -0.51
C LYS A 215 -3.33 -16.73 -1.27
N GLU A 216 -3.65 -17.29 -2.44
CA GLU A 216 -2.68 -17.97 -3.30
C GLU A 216 -1.59 -17.03 -3.82
N LEU A 217 -1.92 -15.81 -4.23
CA LEU A 217 -0.94 -14.80 -4.62
C LEU A 217 0.00 -14.47 -3.46
N ILE A 218 -0.54 -14.25 -2.25
CA ILE A 218 0.26 -13.95 -1.05
C ILE A 218 1.20 -15.12 -0.74
N LYS A 219 0.68 -16.35 -0.68
CA LYS A 219 1.51 -17.55 -0.46
C LYS A 219 2.62 -17.70 -1.50
N ALA A 220 2.30 -17.45 -2.77
CA ALA A 220 3.28 -17.53 -3.86
C ALA A 220 4.35 -16.42 -3.79
N ALA A 221 4.00 -15.23 -3.31
CA ALA A 221 4.94 -14.15 -3.03
C ALA A 221 5.90 -14.53 -1.88
N HIS A 222 5.36 -15.04 -0.78
CA HIS A 222 6.12 -15.54 0.37
C HIS A 222 7.15 -16.61 -0.03
N GLN A 223 6.76 -17.58 -0.85
CA GLN A 223 7.67 -18.61 -1.38
C GLN A 223 8.84 -18.05 -2.19
N ARG A 224 8.77 -16.79 -2.62
CA ARG A 224 9.83 -16.07 -3.35
C ARG A 224 10.56 -15.04 -2.49
N GLY A 225 10.28 -15.01 -1.19
CA GLY A 225 10.87 -14.04 -0.27
C GLY A 225 10.34 -12.61 -0.45
N ILE A 226 9.10 -12.46 -0.92
CA ILE A 226 8.43 -11.18 -1.16
C ILE A 226 7.30 -11.01 -0.15
N ALA A 227 7.39 -9.98 0.69
CA ALA A 227 6.33 -9.55 1.60
C ALA A 227 5.15 -8.94 0.82
N VAL A 228 3.96 -9.03 1.36
CA VAL A 228 2.76 -8.43 0.75
C VAL A 228 2.15 -7.40 1.69
N ILE A 229 2.06 -6.16 1.22
CA ILE A 229 1.39 -5.05 1.88
C ILE A 229 0.09 -4.80 1.13
N LEU A 230 -1.02 -4.74 1.84
CA LEU A 230 -2.32 -4.45 1.24
C LEU A 230 -2.70 -3.00 1.52
N ASP A 231 -3.13 -2.29 0.50
CA ASP A 231 -3.69 -0.96 0.65
C ASP A 231 -5.16 -1.04 1.06
N VAL A 232 -5.53 -0.31 2.12
CA VAL A 232 -6.86 -0.35 2.72
C VAL A 232 -7.43 1.05 2.93
N VAL A 233 -8.72 1.20 2.63
CA VAL A 233 -9.44 2.48 2.72
C VAL A 233 -10.32 2.45 3.96
N TYR A 234 -9.93 3.21 5.00
CA TYR A 234 -10.74 3.42 6.21
C TYR A 234 -11.09 4.89 6.42
N SER A 235 -10.62 5.76 5.54
CA SER A 235 -10.89 7.20 5.54
C SER A 235 -12.30 7.54 5.08
N HIS A 236 -12.84 6.72 4.17
CA HIS A 236 -14.17 6.86 3.56
C HIS A 236 -14.57 5.54 2.89
N TRP A 237 -15.87 5.40 2.59
CA TRP A 237 -16.40 4.31 1.77
C TRP A 237 -17.39 4.85 0.74
N GLY A 238 -17.53 4.16 -0.40
CA GLY A 238 -18.38 4.57 -1.50
C GLY A 238 -17.79 5.75 -2.31
N PRO A 239 -18.63 6.69 -2.82
CA PRO A 239 -20.08 6.79 -2.62
C PRO A 239 -20.91 5.76 -3.40
N GLU A 240 -20.39 5.26 -4.53
CA GLU A 240 -21.10 4.26 -5.32
C GLU A 240 -21.25 2.97 -4.53
N GLY A 241 -22.40 2.34 -4.63
CA GLY A 241 -22.65 1.00 -4.09
C GLY A 241 -23.02 0.90 -2.62
N LEU A 242 -22.96 1.97 -1.85
CA LEU A 242 -23.25 1.92 -0.42
C LEU A 242 -24.67 1.42 -0.12
N HIS A 243 -25.66 1.77 -0.92
CA HIS A 243 -27.05 1.37 -0.69
C HIS A 243 -27.32 -0.12 -0.83
N ASP A 244 -26.52 -0.84 -1.63
CA ASP A 244 -26.60 -2.30 -1.77
C ASP A 244 -25.78 -3.03 -0.71
N THR A 245 -24.87 -2.33 -0.05
CA THR A 245 -23.91 -2.86 0.91
C THR A 245 -24.20 -2.32 2.33
N ILE A 246 -23.37 -1.43 2.83
CA ILE A 246 -23.36 -0.95 4.22
C ILE A 246 -24.09 0.39 4.44
N GLY A 247 -24.44 1.11 3.37
CA GLY A 247 -25.22 2.33 3.46
C GLY A 247 -26.65 2.08 3.87
N GLN A 248 -27.17 2.84 4.84
CA GLN A 248 -28.53 2.69 5.40
C GLN A 248 -28.87 1.23 5.74
N PHE A 249 -27.89 0.51 6.27
CA PHE A 249 -27.87 -0.94 6.31
C PHE A 249 -29.12 -1.56 6.97
N ASP A 250 -29.52 -1.09 8.15
CA ASP A 250 -30.66 -1.61 8.90
C ASP A 250 -31.92 -0.73 8.79
N GLY A 251 -31.93 0.17 7.80
CA GLY A 251 -33.05 1.08 7.52
C GLY A 251 -33.09 2.32 8.44
N TRP A 252 -32.15 2.46 9.38
CA TRP A 252 -32.02 3.69 10.16
C TRP A 252 -31.04 4.65 9.48
N PHE A 253 -31.44 5.90 9.32
CA PHE A 253 -30.57 7.00 8.87
C PHE A 253 -31.23 8.36 9.16
N LEU A 254 -30.44 9.41 9.26
CA LEU A 254 -30.91 10.80 9.23
C LEU A 254 -30.99 11.31 7.78
N PRO A 255 -31.81 12.32 7.47
CA PRO A 255 -31.88 12.88 6.12
C PRO A 255 -30.51 13.26 5.56
N GLY A 256 -30.12 12.71 4.41
CA GLY A 256 -28.83 12.92 3.76
C GLY A 256 -27.65 12.25 4.47
N LYS A 257 -27.88 11.17 5.26
CA LYS A 257 -26.85 10.39 5.96
C LYS A 257 -26.98 8.89 5.65
N GLU A 258 -25.87 8.18 5.77
CA GLU A 258 -25.72 6.79 5.34
C GLU A 258 -25.89 5.75 6.46
N GLY A 259 -26.43 6.13 7.62
CA GLY A 259 -26.89 5.19 8.63
C GLY A 259 -25.81 4.74 9.62
N ILE A 260 -25.96 3.50 10.12
CA ILE A 260 -25.26 3.03 11.33
C ILE A 260 -23.75 2.94 11.21
N PHE A 261 -23.19 2.81 10.03
CA PHE A 261 -21.74 2.72 9.83
C PHE A 261 -21.07 4.09 9.74
N PHE A 262 -21.81 5.17 9.54
CA PHE A 262 -21.29 6.49 9.20
C PHE A 262 -21.65 7.54 10.24
N TYR A 263 -20.85 8.62 10.30
CA TYR A 263 -21.20 9.76 11.13
C TYR A 263 -22.56 10.34 10.71
N ALA A 264 -23.35 10.72 11.69
CA ALA A 264 -24.66 11.32 11.47
C ALA A 264 -24.65 12.87 11.49
N ASP A 265 -23.47 13.49 11.53
CA ASP A 265 -23.25 14.94 11.55
C ASP A 265 -22.36 15.39 10.36
N ASP A 266 -21.76 16.58 10.46
CA ASP A 266 -20.90 17.17 9.42
C ASP A 266 -19.57 16.46 9.23
N ARG A 267 -19.20 15.53 10.12
CA ARG A 267 -18.01 14.68 9.98
C ARG A 267 -18.18 13.59 8.91
N SER A 268 -19.41 13.25 8.50
CA SER A 268 -19.66 12.17 7.54
C SER A 268 -19.07 12.44 6.16
N VAL A 269 -18.99 13.69 5.72
CA VAL A 269 -18.61 14.04 4.36
C VAL A 269 -17.09 14.10 4.21
N THR A 270 -16.57 13.42 3.18
CA THR A 270 -15.21 13.59 2.67
C THR A 270 -15.24 14.03 1.20
N ALA A 271 -14.07 14.30 0.62
CA ALA A 271 -13.98 14.60 -0.81
C ALA A 271 -14.23 13.37 -1.72
N PHE A 272 -14.20 12.15 -1.14
CA PHE A 272 -14.16 10.90 -1.89
C PHE A 272 -15.31 9.94 -1.56
N GLY A 273 -16.04 10.17 -0.49
CA GLY A 273 -17.14 9.32 -0.03
C GLY A 273 -17.56 9.65 1.39
N GLU A 274 -18.27 8.73 2.03
CA GLU A 274 -18.78 8.90 3.38
C GLU A 274 -17.79 8.37 4.43
N ARG A 275 -17.56 9.16 5.49
CA ARG A 275 -16.63 8.80 6.57
C ARG A 275 -17.30 7.88 7.57
N PRO A 276 -16.67 6.71 7.87
CA PRO A 276 -17.12 5.83 8.94
C PRO A 276 -17.17 6.53 10.30
N ASP A 277 -18.09 6.14 11.16
CA ASP A 277 -18.24 6.70 12.51
C ASP A 277 -17.21 6.08 13.48
N TYR A 278 -16.04 6.66 13.56
CA TYR A 278 -14.95 6.21 14.45
C TYR A 278 -15.28 6.40 15.96
N GLY A 279 -16.33 7.13 16.30
CA GLY A 279 -16.83 7.27 17.67
C GLY A 279 -17.70 6.08 18.10
N ARG A 280 -18.21 5.29 17.15
CA ARG A 280 -19.05 4.14 17.43
C ARG A 280 -18.23 2.87 17.64
N GLY A 281 -18.41 2.21 18.78
CA GLY A 281 -17.61 1.04 19.17
C GLY A 281 -17.67 -0.12 18.18
N GLU A 282 -18.86 -0.38 17.61
CA GLU A 282 -19.07 -1.44 16.63
C GLU A 282 -18.37 -1.14 15.30
N VAL A 283 -18.35 0.10 14.86
CA VAL A 283 -17.63 0.51 13.64
C VAL A 283 -16.12 0.43 13.84
N ARG A 284 -15.63 0.85 15.02
CA ARG A 284 -14.21 0.66 15.39
C ARG A 284 -13.82 -0.83 15.38
N THR A 285 -14.69 -1.67 15.94
CA THR A 285 -14.49 -3.13 15.94
C THR A 285 -14.51 -3.69 14.53
N TYR A 286 -15.43 -3.24 13.68
CA TYR A 286 -15.52 -3.61 12.27
C TYR A 286 -14.22 -3.29 11.52
N ILE A 287 -13.69 -2.08 11.66
CA ILE A 287 -12.42 -1.67 11.03
C ILE A 287 -11.23 -2.48 11.60
N ARG A 288 -11.15 -2.64 12.93
CA ARG A 288 -10.10 -3.44 13.57
C ARG A 288 -10.13 -4.90 13.10
N ASP A 289 -11.31 -5.51 13.07
CA ASP A 289 -11.47 -6.91 12.66
C ASP A 289 -11.14 -7.11 11.18
N ASN A 290 -11.42 -6.10 10.33
CA ASN A 290 -10.98 -6.10 8.93
C ASN A 290 -9.45 -6.07 8.84
N ALA A 291 -8.79 -5.13 9.52
CA ALA A 291 -7.34 -5.05 9.54
C ALA A 291 -6.68 -6.34 10.04
N MET A 292 -7.19 -6.92 11.14
CA MET A 292 -6.67 -8.19 11.69
C MET A 292 -6.96 -9.37 10.78
N MET A 293 -8.11 -9.42 10.11
CA MET A 293 -8.42 -10.42 9.09
C MET A 293 -7.36 -10.43 7.98
N LEU A 294 -7.01 -9.27 7.46
CA LEU A 294 -6.00 -9.16 6.40
C LEU A 294 -4.62 -9.59 6.88
N LEU A 295 -4.26 -9.20 8.10
CA LEU A 295 -2.96 -9.56 8.67
C LEU A 295 -2.88 -11.04 9.07
N ASP A 296 -3.95 -11.65 9.62
CA ASP A 296 -3.91 -12.98 10.21
C ASP A 296 -4.48 -14.06 9.29
N GLU A 297 -5.70 -13.85 8.71
CA GLU A 297 -6.36 -14.82 7.84
C GLU A 297 -5.74 -14.84 6.44
N PHE A 298 -5.45 -13.64 5.87
CA PHE A 298 -4.80 -13.52 4.56
C PHE A 298 -3.27 -13.56 4.65
N ARG A 299 -2.72 -13.44 5.85
CA ARG A 299 -1.26 -13.40 6.11
C ARG A 299 -0.54 -12.25 5.42
N ALA A 300 -1.21 -11.13 5.12
CA ALA A 300 -0.51 -9.95 4.66
C ALA A 300 0.56 -9.51 5.68
N ASP A 301 1.70 -9.01 5.21
CA ASP A 301 2.84 -8.59 6.05
C ASP A 301 2.73 -7.13 6.49
N GLY A 302 1.80 -6.39 5.90
CA GLY A 302 1.52 -5.02 6.29
C GLY A 302 0.26 -4.49 5.67
N LEU A 303 -0.12 -3.29 6.13
CA LEU A 303 -1.18 -2.51 5.53
C LEU A 303 -0.66 -1.09 5.24
N ARG A 304 -1.00 -0.56 4.08
CA ARG A 304 -0.95 0.88 3.80
C ARG A 304 -2.34 1.43 4.09
N LEU A 305 -2.43 2.42 4.98
CA LEU A 305 -3.69 3.05 5.37
C LEU A 305 -3.88 4.32 4.53
N ASP A 306 -4.88 4.29 3.66
CA ASP A 306 -5.22 5.39 2.78
C ASP A 306 -5.67 6.63 3.56
N SER A 307 -5.20 7.80 3.14
CA SER A 307 -5.63 9.12 3.59
C SER A 307 -5.83 9.24 5.10
N THR A 308 -4.82 8.88 5.90
CA THR A 308 -4.90 8.92 7.36
C THR A 308 -5.13 10.34 7.89
N ALA A 309 -4.74 11.37 7.13
CA ALA A 309 -5.10 12.76 7.42
C ALA A 309 -6.63 12.95 7.45
N SER A 310 -7.37 12.31 6.52
CA SER A 310 -8.84 12.36 6.49
C SER A 310 -9.50 11.52 7.59
N ILE A 311 -8.79 10.54 8.16
CA ILE A 311 -9.29 9.79 9.34
C ILE A 311 -9.23 10.68 10.58
N ARG A 312 -8.13 11.41 10.78
CA ARG A 312 -7.88 12.20 11.99
C ARG A 312 -8.31 13.66 11.92
N ARG A 313 -8.74 14.15 10.74
CA ARG A 313 -9.19 15.54 10.53
C ARG A 313 -10.38 15.59 9.59
N LYS A 314 -11.23 16.61 9.74
CA LYS A 314 -12.37 16.84 8.83
C LYS A 314 -11.92 17.20 7.41
N SER A 315 -10.81 17.92 7.28
CA SER A 315 -10.15 18.26 6.03
C SER A 315 -8.65 18.40 6.30
N GLU A 316 -7.83 18.59 5.25
CA GLU A 316 -6.38 18.76 5.39
C GLU A 316 -5.94 19.80 6.42
N ARG A 317 -6.74 20.85 6.61
CA ARG A 317 -6.51 21.95 7.57
C ARG A 317 -7.69 22.17 8.52
N GLY A 318 -8.61 21.20 8.56
CA GLY A 318 -9.81 21.29 9.37
C GLY A 318 -9.61 20.81 10.81
N ASP A 319 -10.72 20.85 11.56
CA ASP A 319 -10.76 20.39 12.95
C ASP A 319 -10.37 18.93 13.08
N ASP A 320 -9.73 18.60 14.20
CA ASP A 320 -9.32 17.25 14.51
C ASP A 320 -10.55 16.36 14.79
N ILE A 321 -10.50 15.12 14.27
CA ILE A 321 -11.41 14.03 14.61
C ILE A 321 -10.69 13.13 15.60
N TRP A 322 -10.87 13.39 16.89
CA TRP A 322 -10.18 12.66 17.93
C TRP A 322 -10.50 11.17 17.95
N ASP A 323 -11.73 10.81 17.58
CA ASP A 323 -12.15 9.41 17.43
C ASP A 323 -11.28 8.68 16.37
N GLY A 324 -11.02 9.34 15.24
CA GLY A 324 -10.15 8.82 14.19
C GLY A 324 -8.68 8.72 14.61
N PHE A 325 -8.16 9.73 15.32
CA PHE A 325 -6.82 9.69 15.90
C PHE A 325 -6.65 8.47 16.81
N THR A 326 -7.62 8.24 17.72
CA THR A 326 -7.57 7.10 18.63
C THR A 326 -7.83 5.76 17.94
N LEU A 327 -8.57 5.72 16.83
CA LEU A 327 -8.72 4.52 16.01
C LEU A 327 -7.37 4.10 15.40
N LEU A 328 -6.64 5.04 14.76
CA LEU A 328 -5.34 4.75 14.18
C LEU A 328 -4.35 4.23 15.24
N ARG A 329 -4.33 4.84 16.42
CA ARG A 329 -3.54 4.36 17.57
C ARG A 329 -3.94 2.94 17.98
N TYR A 330 -5.24 2.66 18.07
CA TYR A 330 -5.77 1.35 18.40
C TYR A 330 -5.33 0.27 17.41
N LEU A 331 -5.39 0.55 16.10
CA LEU A 331 -4.89 -0.36 15.07
C LEU A 331 -3.39 -0.65 15.23
N GLY A 332 -2.58 0.39 15.49
CA GLY A 332 -1.15 0.25 15.76
C GLY A 332 -0.85 -0.61 17.01
N GLU A 333 -1.63 -0.44 18.07
CA GLU A 333 -1.50 -1.23 19.30
C GLU A 333 -1.91 -2.69 19.11
N GLU A 334 -3.03 -2.96 18.42
CA GLU A 334 -3.49 -4.32 18.08
C GLU A 334 -2.45 -5.05 17.23
N LYS A 335 -1.93 -4.42 16.18
CA LYS A 335 -0.87 -5.00 15.34
C LYS A 335 0.39 -5.31 16.15
N ARG A 336 0.86 -4.36 17.00
CA ARG A 336 2.04 -4.60 17.85
C ARG A 336 1.86 -5.77 18.82
N ARG A 337 0.65 -5.95 19.32
CA ARG A 337 0.33 -7.04 20.24
C ARG A 337 0.30 -8.40 19.56
N SER A 338 -0.25 -8.49 18.34
CA SER A 338 -0.41 -9.76 17.62
C SER A 338 0.78 -10.11 16.72
N SER A 339 1.29 -9.12 16.01
CA SER A 339 2.27 -9.34 14.93
C SER A 339 3.25 -8.15 14.83
N PRO A 340 4.15 -7.95 15.83
CA PRO A 340 5.01 -6.77 15.93
C PRO A 340 5.97 -6.60 14.74
N TRP A 341 6.28 -7.66 14.02
CA TRP A 341 7.16 -7.64 12.84
C TRP A 341 6.47 -7.12 11.57
N LYS A 342 5.14 -7.14 11.47
CA LYS A 342 4.38 -6.59 10.36
C LYS A 342 4.43 -5.06 10.38
N ILE A 343 4.11 -4.41 9.26
CA ILE A 343 4.22 -2.96 9.11
C ILE A 343 2.85 -2.31 8.84
N LEU A 344 2.58 -1.18 9.49
CA LEU A 344 1.49 -0.27 9.15
C LEU A 344 2.09 1.02 8.60
N ILE A 345 1.78 1.32 7.34
CA ILE A 345 2.25 2.50 6.62
C ILE A 345 1.09 3.48 6.46
N ALA A 346 1.26 4.73 6.90
CA ALA A 346 0.27 5.77 6.69
C ALA A 346 0.49 6.49 5.36
N GLU A 347 -0.56 6.74 4.62
CA GLU A 347 -0.57 7.81 3.65
C GLU A 347 -1.18 9.05 4.33
N ASP A 348 -0.33 9.93 4.85
CA ASP A 348 -0.76 11.16 5.54
C ASP A 348 -0.56 12.42 4.69
N LEU A 349 0.50 12.47 3.91
CA LEU A 349 0.92 13.57 3.01
C LEU A 349 1.11 14.93 3.68
N GLN A 350 0.82 15.06 4.98
CA GLN A 350 1.11 16.26 5.77
C GLN A 350 2.54 16.26 6.33
N ASN A 351 3.24 15.12 6.24
CA ASN A 351 4.55 14.89 6.88
C ASN A 351 4.52 15.19 8.39
N ASP A 352 3.41 14.88 9.05
CA ASP A 352 3.21 15.14 10.47
C ASP A 352 3.87 14.04 11.30
N GLU A 353 4.85 14.41 12.12
CA GLU A 353 5.58 13.48 12.98
C GLU A 353 4.69 12.74 13.97
N VAL A 354 3.53 13.30 14.33
CA VAL A 354 2.58 12.67 15.26
C VAL A 354 2.12 11.29 14.77
N VAL A 355 2.14 11.04 13.46
CA VAL A 355 1.69 9.79 12.84
C VAL A 355 2.58 8.61 13.25
N THR A 356 3.90 8.80 13.23
CA THR A 356 4.88 7.76 13.56
C THR A 356 5.48 7.90 14.95
N ARG A 357 5.22 9.03 15.65
CA ARG A 357 5.64 9.22 17.03
C ARG A 357 5.03 8.15 17.93
N ASP A 358 5.83 7.64 18.90
CA ASP A 358 5.38 6.63 19.86
C ASP A 358 4.11 7.07 20.60
N ALA A 359 3.17 6.14 20.75
CA ALA A 359 1.91 6.37 21.46
C ALA A 359 2.12 6.82 22.92
N LEU A 360 3.17 6.35 23.59
CA LEU A 360 3.54 6.78 24.95
C LEU A 360 4.00 8.24 25.01
N LEU A 361 4.47 8.78 23.87
CA LEU A 361 4.88 10.17 23.71
C LEU A 361 3.77 11.06 23.10
N GLY A 362 2.53 10.56 23.09
CA GLY A 362 1.36 11.28 22.58
C GLY A 362 1.15 11.15 21.08
N GLY A 363 1.94 10.33 20.38
CA GLY A 363 1.76 10.04 18.95
C GLY A 363 0.69 9.01 18.64
N ILE A 364 0.48 8.74 17.36
CA ILE A 364 -0.39 7.67 16.88
C ILE A 364 0.35 6.32 16.95
N GLY A 365 1.64 6.30 16.63
CA GLY A 365 2.48 5.13 16.72
C GLY A 365 2.33 4.16 15.55
N LEU A 366 1.99 4.64 14.35
CA LEU A 366 2.14 3.85 13.14
C LEU A 366 3.63 3.69 12.80
N ASP A 367 3.97 2.65 12.05
CA ASP A 367 5.37 2.26 11.87
C ASP A 367 6.10 3.14 10.87
N SER A 368 5.43 3.56 9.79
CA SER A 368 6.00 4.42 8.74
C SER A 368 4.92 5.29 8.10
N GLN A 369 5.32 6.28 7.32
CA GLN A 369 4.40 7.10 6.51
C GLN A 369 5.04 7.45 5.16
N TRP A 370 4.22 7.65 4.14
CA TRP A 370 4.67 8.18 2.86
C TRP A 370 5.22 9.61 3.01
N ASP A 371 6.42 9.86 2.48
CA ASP A 371 7.08 11.16 2.61
C ASP A 371 6.85 12.06 1.39
N ALA A 372 5.75 12.81 1.42
CA ALA A 372 5.43 13.80 0.39
C ALA A 372 6.51 14.89 0.24
N GLY A 373 7.25 15.18 1.32
CA GLY A 373 8.35 16.14 1.29
C GLY A 373 9.52 15.67 0.44
N PHE A 374 9.90 14.39 0.54
CA PHE A 374 10.91 13.79 -0.32
C PHE A 374 10.44 13.78 -1.78
N VAL A 375 9.27 13.23 -2.03
CA VAL A 375 8.66 13.14 -3.37
C VAL A 375 8.60 14.51 -4.03
N GLY A 376 8.05 15.51 -3.34
CA GLY A 376 7.89 16.86 -3.87
C GLY A 376 9.23 17.51 -4.25
N ARG A 377 10.26 17.42 -3.39
CA ARG A 377 11.57 18.00 -3.66
C ARG A 377 12.30 17.29 -4.80
N VAL A 378 12.33 15.95 -4.79
CA VAL A 378 13.03 15.20 -5.83
C VAL A 378 12.34 15.38 -7.19
N ARG A 379 11.02 15.25 -7.28
CA ARG A 379 10.27 15.48 -8.53
C ARG A 379 10.40 16.92 -9.05
N SER A 380 10.45 17.91 -8.16
CA SER A 380 10.65 19.31 -8.54
C SER A 380 12.05 19.53 -9.10
N MET A 381 13.07 18.96 -8.47
CA MET A 381 14.46 19.02 -8.95
C MET A 381 14.59 18.31 -10.31
N LEU A 382 14.05 17.09 -10.45
CA LEU A 382 14.14 16.34 -11.71
C LEU A 382 13.42 17.07 -12.85
N GLY A 383 12.22 17.61 -12.61
CA GLY A 383 11.42 18.33 -13.60
C GLY A 383 11.76 19.81 -13.76
N ALA A 384 12.84 20.29 -13.14
CA ALA A 384 13.23 21.70 -13.25
C ALA A 384 13.59 22.06 -14.71
N PRO A 385 13.14 23.23 -15.21
CA PRO A 385 13.28 23.59 -16.62
C PRO A 385 14.74 23.92 -17.00
N THR A 386 15.57 24.31 -16.04
CA THR A 386 16.99 24.66 -16.25
C THR A 386 17.85 24.05 -15.15
N ASP A 387 19.15 23.91 -15.44
CA ASP A 387 20.11 23.38 -14.46
C ASP A 387 20.23 24.27 -13.22
N ASP A 388 20.13 25.58 -13.38
CA ASP A 388 20.20 26.52 -12.25
C ASP A 388 19.01 26.45 -11.30
N ALA A 389 17.87 25.92 -11.79
CA ALA A 389 16.70 25.67 -10.96
C ALA A 389 16.77 24.32 -10.18
N ARG A 390 17.81 23.49 -10.43
CA ARG A 390 18.04 22.22 -9.71
C ARG A 390 18.85 22.48 -8.45
N SER A 391 18.19 22.54 -7.30
CA SER A 391 18.82 22.87 -6.02
C SER A 391 19.43 21.65 -5.34
N ALA A 392 20.73 21.66 -5.13
CA ALA A 392 21.46 20.69 -4.32
C ALA A 392 21.07 20.80 -2.84
N SER A 393 20.84 22.02 -2.36
CA SER A 393 20.41 22.27 -0.98
C SER A 393 19.03 21.64 -0.70
N ALA A 394 18.07 21.72 -1.64
CA ALA A 394 16.76 21.08 -1.49
C ALA A 394 16.86 19.54 -1.44
N ILE A 395 17.77 18.94 -2.20
CA ILE A 395 18.03 17.49 -2.13
C ILE A 395 18.72 17.13 -0.82
N ALA A 396 19.68 17.94 -0.35
CA ALA A 396 20.31 17.76 0.94
C ALA A 396 19.29 17.74 2.09
N GLU A 397 18.31 18.65 2.08
CA GLU A 397 17.21 18.67 3.04
C GLU A 397 16.33 17.39 2.93
N ALA A 398 15.99 16.97 1.69
CA ALA A 398 15.18 15.76 1.48
C ALA A 398 15.88 14.49 2.00
N VAL A 399 17.20 14.38 1.78
CA VAL A 399 18.03 13.27 2.26
C VAL A 399 18.26 13.36 3.78
N GLY A 400 18.52 14.54 4.31
CA GLY A 400 18.84 14.74 5.73
C GLY A 400 17.63 14.67 6.67
N LYS A 401 16.40 14.68 6.15
CA LYS A 401 15.20 14.66 6.98
C LYS A 401 14.97 13.30 7.65
N SER A 402 14.61 13.32 8.92
CA SER A 402 14.05 12.17 9.65
C SER A 402 12.80 12.63 10.40
N TYR A 403 11.84 11.72 10.59
CA TYR A 403 10.75 11.89 11.54
C TYR A 403 11.24 11.40 12.89
N ASP A 404 10.97 12.15 13.95
CA ASP A 404 11.34 11.84 15.32
C ASP A 404 12.67 11.06 15.48
N ARG A 405 13.10 10.80 16.70
CA ARG A 405 14.37 10.12 17.03
C ARG A 405 14.38 8.60 16.76
N SER A 406 13.29 8.03 16.26
CA SER A 406 13.12 6.59 16.04
C SER A 406 13.82 6.06 14.77
N GLY A 407 14.44 6.92 13.97
CA GLY A 407 15.25 6.55 12.81
C GLY A 407 14.60 6.79 11.46
N PRO A 408 15.35 6.55 10.37
CA PRO A 408 14.96 6.96 9.02
C PRO A 408 13.88 6.07 8.37
N PHE A 409 13.60 4.88 8.93
CA PHE A 409 12.68 3.91 8.33
C PHE A 409 11.22 4.14 8.71
N GLN A 410 10.92 5.25 9.38
CA GLN A 410 9.57 5.76 9.59
C GLN A 410 9.02 6.50 8.36
N ARG A 411 9.73 6.49 7.24
CA ARG A 411 9.33 7.13 5.99
C ARG A 411 9.48 6.20 4.80
N VAL A 412 8.46 6.14 3.95
CA VAL A 412 8.52 5.54 2.62
C VAL A 412 8.84 6.65 1.62
N ILE A 413 9.89 6.44 0.81
CA ILE A 413 10.41 7.42 -0.14
C ILE A 413 10.32 6.87 -1.57
N TYR A 414 9.92 7.72 -2.51
CA TYR A 414 9.70 7.32 -3.90
C TYR A 414 9.77 8.53 -4.84
N THR A 415 9.82 8.27 -6.14
CA THR A 415 9.63 9.29 -7.18
C THR A 415 8.31 9.13 -7.91
N GLU A 416 7.72 7.95 -7.89
CA GLU A 416 6.38 7.66 -8.39
C GLU A 416 5.62 6.74 -7.42
N SER A 417 4.34 7.05 -7.23
CA SER A 417 3.27 6.16 -6.80
C SER A 417 2.19 6.15 -7.90
N HIS A 418 1.09 5.44 -7.67
CA HIS A 418 -0.08 5.49 -8.54
C HIS A 418 -0.58 6.93 -8.76
N ASP A 419 -0.58 7.77 -7.72
CA ASP A 419 -1.04 9.15 -7.76
C ASP A 419 -0.20 10.04 -8.69
N GLU A 420 1.14 9.96 -8.57
CA GLU A 420 2.03 10.70 -9.45
C GLU A 420 1.95 10.17 -10.88
N ALA A 421 1.94 8.85 -11.07
CA ALA A 421 1.88 8.23 -12.38
C ALA A 421 0.52 8.45 -13.08
N ASN A 422 -0.56 8.59 -12.30
CA ASN A 422 -1.87 9.00 -12.82
C ASN A 422 -1.88 10.46 -13.29
N LYS A 423 -1.07 11.33 -12.71
CA LYS A 423 -0.91 12.73 -13.17
C LYS A 423 0.07 12.79 -14.35
N GLN A 424 1.30 12.33 -14.11
CA GLN A 424 2.38 12.33 -15.12
C GLN A 424 3.54 11.46 -14.65
N ARG A 425 3.97 10.50 -15.48
CA ARG A 425 5.17 9.69 -15.23
C ARG A 425 6.41 10.56 -15.14
N ILE A 426 7.42 10.10 -14.41
CA ILE A 426 8.66 10.87 -14.25
C ILE A 426 9.38 11.09 -15.59
N THR A 427 9.41 10.09 -16.44
CA THR A 427 10.04 10.15 -17.77
C THR A 427 9.44 11.25 -18.64
N ASP A 428 8.11 11.35 -18.72
CA ASP A 428 7.41 12.40 -19.46
C ASP A 428 7.55 13.77 -18.76
N ARG A 429 7.56 13.79 -17.41
CA ARG A 429 7.73 15.03 -16.65
C ARG A 429 9.07 15.72 -16.90
N VAL A 430 10.16 14.93 -16.98
CA VAL A 430 11.52 15.47 -17.13
C VAL A 430 11.89 15.79 -18.58
N ALA A 431 11.25 15.13 -19.53
CA ALA A 431 11.43 15.33 -20.98
C ALA A 431 10.09 15.20 -21.72
N PRO A 432 9.20 16.20 -21.62
CA PRO A 432 7.90 16.15 -22.29
C PRO A 432 8.04 15.96 -23.79
N GLY A 433 7.38 14.93 -24.34
CA GLY A 433 7.45 14.58 -25.76
C GLY A 433 8.70 13.81 -26.20
N ASP A 434 9.66 13.55 -25.29
CA ASP A 434 10.87 12.73 -25.53
C ASP A 434 11.16 11.81 -24.33
N ALA A 435 10.14 11.13 -23.83
CA ALA A 435 10.20 10.31 -22.61
C ALA A 435 11.14 9.09 -22.70
N GLU A 436 11.65 8.75 -23.88
CA GLU A 436 12.67 7.72 -24.11
C GLU A 436 14.04 8.33 -24.49
N GLY A 437 14.13 9.66 -24.58
CA GLY A 437 15.34 10.38 -24.93
C GLY A 437 16.44 10.34 -23.87
N TRP A 438 17.61 10.85 -24.21
CA TRP A 438 18.77 10.88 -23.33
C TRP A 438 18.45 11.56 -21.98
N LEU A 439 17.79 12.72 -22.02
CA LEU A 439 17.47 13.49 -20.81
C LEU A 439 16.53 12.72 -19.89
N ALA A 440 15.48 12.07 -20.45
CA ALA A 440 14.55 11.25 -19.70
C ALA A 440 15.27 10.10 -18.98
N ARG A 441 16.14 9.37 -19.71
CA ARG A 441 16.93 8.28 -19.14
C ARG A 441 17.86 8.76 -18.02
N LYS A 442 18.58 9.87 -18.23
CA LYS A 442 19.53 10.44 -17.26
C LYS A 442 18.84 10.87 -15.97
N LEU A 443 17.80 11.68 -16.07
CA LEU A 443 17.09 12.21 -14.90
C LEU A 443 16.29 11.14 -14.17
N SER A 444 15.70 10.18 -14.88
CA SER A 444 15.03 9.03 -14.25
C SER A 444 16.05 8.15 -13.48
N SER A 445 17.25 7.93 -14.06
CA SER A 445 18.36 7.22 -13.39
C SER A 445 18.83 7.94 -12.13
N LEU A 446 18.93 9.27 -12.19
CA LEU A 446 19.28 10.11 -11.05
C LEU A 446 18.23 9.98 -9.94
N GLY A 447 16.95 10.05 -10.27
CA GLY A 447 15.83 9.86 -9.33
C GLY A 447 15.83 8.48 -8.69
N ALA A 448 16.03 7.41 -9.48
CA ALA A 448 16.14 6.03 -9.02
C ALA A 448 17.28 5.87 -8.01
N ALA A 449 18.48 6.38 -8.33
CA ALA A 449 19.65 6.27 -7.47
C ALA A 449 19.48 7.08 -6.15
N LEU A 450 18.90 8.28 -6.19
CA LEU A 450 18.57 9.05 -4.98
C LEU A 450 17.56 8.30 -4.10
N THR A 451 16.51 7.71 -4.67
CA THR A 451 15.50 6.95 -3.93
C THR A 451 16.12 5.73 -3.26
N MET A 452 16.97 4.97 -3.97
CA MET A 452 17.58 3.74 -3.42
C MET A 452 18.68 4.01 -2.41
N THR A 453 19.28 5.21 -2.38
CA THR A 453 20.40 5.52 -1.47
C THR A 453 20.03 6.44 -0.30
N ALA A 454 18.97 7.24 -0.43
CA ALA A 454 18.48 8.08 0.66
C ALA A 454 17.98 7.24 1.86
N PRO A 455 18.00 7.81 3.09
CA PRO A 455 17.40 7.15 4.26
C PRO A 455 15.89 7.10 4.14
N GLY A 456 15.32 5.93 4.38
CA GLY A 456 13.89 5.62 4.23
C GLY A 456 13.66 4.23 3.65
N ILE A 457 12.42 3.80 3.58
CA ILE A 457 12.01 2.58 2.87
C ILE A 457 11.76 2.98 1.42
N PRO A 458 12.57 2.54 0.45
CA PRO A 458 12.36 2.93 -0.95
C PRO A 458 11.19 2.17 -1.57
N MET A 459 10.40 2.89 -2.37
CA MET A 459 9.31 2.35 -3.16
C MET A 459 9.46 2.78 -4.63
N LEU A 460 9.04 1.89 -5.54
CA LEU A 460 8.89 2.18 -6.97
C LEU A 460 7.51 1.73 -7.44
N PHE A 461 6.94 2.47 -8.38
CA PHE A 461 5.66 2.13 -8.99
C PHE A 461 5.85 1.28 -10.24
N MET A 462 4.95 0.32 -10.48
CA MET A 462 5.00 -0.62 -11.60
C MET A 462 5.30 0.06 -12.95
N GLY A 463 6.30 -0.48 -13.67
CA GLY A 463 6.75 0.02 -14.97
C GLY A 463 7.86 1.06 -14.91
N GLN A 464 8.16 1.61 -13.75
CA GLN A 464 9.22 2.60 -13.57
C GLN A 464 10.59 2.00 -13.91
N GLU A 465 10.77 0.72 -13.63
CA GLU A 465 12.00 -0.03 -13.85
C GLU A 465 12.34 -0.33 -15.33
N PHE A 466 11.42 -0.08 -16.22
CA PHE A 466 11.65 -0.19 -17.67
C PHE A 466 11.18 1.04 -18.46
N LEU A 467 11.20 2.22 -17.83
CA LEU A 467 10.87 3.51 -18.44
C LEU A 467 9.45 3.57 -19.03
N GLU A 468 8.46 3.04 -18.34
CA GLU A 468 7.08 3.27 -18.76
C GLU A 468 6.78 4.78 -18.71
N PHE A 469 6.30 5.34 -19.82
CA PHE A 469 6.01 6.76 -19.93
C PHE A 469 4.52 7.07 -20.11
N ALA A 470 3.73 6.06 -20.49
CA ALA A 470 2.29 6.25 -20.59
C ALA A 470 1.72 6.63 -19.23
N ARG A 471 0.92 7.69 -19.22
CA ARG A 471 0.16 8.07 -18.04
C ARG A 471 -0.63 6.86 -17.57
N TRP A 472 -0.43 6.47 -16.29
CA TRP A 472 -1.16 5.35 -15.72
C TRP A 472 -2.62 5.72 -15.48
N THR A 473 -3.51 4.78 -15.77
CA THR A 473 -4.94 4.82 -15.41
C THR A 473 -5.38 3.40 -15.05
N ASP A 474 -6.44 3.29 -14.28
CA ASP A 474 -7.14 2.04 -13.95
C ASP A 474 -8.00 1.49 -15.10
N SER A 475 -8.01 2.17 -16.23
CA SER A 475 -8.81 1.82 -17.40
C SER A 475 -8.34 0.53 -18.07
N THR A 476 -9.28 -0.25 -18.61
CA THR A 476 -9.02 -1.44 -19.45
C THR A 476 -8.22 -1.12 -20.72
N SER A 477 -8.10 0.14 -21.08
CA SER A 477 -7.26 0.60 -22.21
C SER A 477 -5.78 0.73 -21.83
N PHE A 478 -5.42 0.67 -20.55
CA PHE A 478 -4.04 0.69 -20.08
C PHE A 478 -3.54 -0.74 -19.85
N ALA A 479 -2.36 -1.05 -20.36
CA ALA A 479 -1.59 -2.25 -20.03
C ALA A 479 -0.12 -1.89 -20.00
N LEU A 480 0.61 -2.37 -19.00
CA LEU A 480 2.06 -2.22 -18.94
C LEU A 480 2.73 -2.88 -20.14
N ASP A 481 3.56 -2.12 -20.85
CA ASP A 481 4.31 -2.64 -21.99
C ASP A 481 5.61 -3.33 -21.55
N PHE A 482 5.52 -4.56 -21.09
CA PHE A 482 6.70 -5.37 -20.75
C PHE A 482 7.67 -5.61 -21.94
N GLY A 483 7.24 -5.37 -23.17
CA GLY A 483 8.12 -5.39 -24.35
C GLY A 483 9.20 -4.31 -24.32
N ARG A 484 9.03 -3.26 -23.52
CA ARG A 484 10.03 -2.20 -23.29
C ARG A 484 11.30 -2.74 -22.64
N ILE A 485 11.22 -3.80 -21.84
CA ILE A 485 12.38 -4.49 -21.25
C ILE A 485 13.37 -4.91 -22.35
N GLY A 486 12.87 -5.43 -23.46
CA GLY A 486 13.71 -5.81 -24.61
C GLY A 486 14.28 -4.61 -25.39
N ARG A 487 13.60 -3.46 -25.35
CA ARG A 487 14.05 -2.22 -26.03
C ARG A 487 15.07 -1.42 -25.20
N ALA A 488 15.01 -1.51 -23.87
CA ALA A 488 15.90 -0.81 -22.95
C ALA A 488 16.41 -1.72 -21.82
N PRO A 489 17.10 -2.84 -22.12
CA PRO A 489 17.49 -3.84 -21.12
C PRO A 489 18.45 -3.29 -20.06
N GLY A 490 19.29 -2.33 -20.41
CA GLY A 490 20.22 -1.69 -19.49
C GLY A 490 19.50 -0.91 -18.38
N TYR A 491 18.26 -0.49 -18.57
CA TYR A 491 17.51 0.25 -17.57
C TYR A 491 16.96 -0.68 -16.47
N LEU A 492 16.47 -1.85 -16.85
CA LEU A 492 16.10 -2.87 -15.89
C LEU A 492 17.31 -3.33 -15.06
N GLU A 493 18.47 -3.46 -15.71
CA GLU A 493 19.74 -3.79 -15.03
C GLU A 493 20.16 -2.68 -14.05
N LEU A 494 19.98 -1.41 -14.40
CA LEU A 494 20.23 -0.27 -13.50
C LEU A 494 19.44 -0.40 -12.20
N TRP A 495 18.14 -0.63 -12.31
CA TRP A 495 17.28 -0.82 -11.13
C TRP A 495 17.67 -2.06 -10.32
N SER A 496 17.92 -3.19 -10.98
CA SER A 496 18.34 -4.41 -10.30
C SER A 496 19.64 -4.22 -9.52
N ARG A 497 20.64 -3.50 -10.08
CA ARG A 497 21.89 -3.18 -9.37
C ARG A 497 21.67 -2.25 -8.19
N LEU A 498 20.86 -1.21 -8.34
CA LEU A 498 20.50 -0.30 -7.24
C LEU A 498 19.82 -1.03 -6.08
N ILE A 499 18.87 -1.92 -6.40
CA ILE A 499 18.16 -2.73 -5.40
C ILE A 499 19.14 -3.69 -4.69
N LYS A 500 20.04 -4.34 -5.41
CA LYS A 500 21.08 -5.22 -4.82
C LYS A 500 21.99 -4.46 -3.87
N LEU A 501 22.44 -3.26 -4.24
CA LEU A 501 23.24 -2.40 -3.36
C LEU A 501 22.43 -1.99 -2.12
N ARG A 502 21.19 -1.53 -2.30
CA ARG A 502 20.29 -1.16 -1.21
C ARG A 502 20.09 -2.30 -0.22
N ARG A 503 19.97 -3.53 -0.71
CA ARG A 503 19.80 -4.75 0.08
C ARG A 503 21.13 -5.38 0.54
N ASN A 504 22.28 -4.78 0.17
CA ASN A 504 23.61 -5.25 0.55
C ASN A 504 23.91 -6.71 0.14
N PHE A 505 23.54 -7.09 -1.08
CA PHE A 505 23.71 -8.49 -1.54
C PHE A 505 25.19 -8.93 -1.60
N ASP A 506 26.10 -8.02 -1.89
CA ASP A 506 27.54 -8.28 -2.00
C ASP A 506 28.30 -7.99 -0.69
N ASP A 507 27.58 -7.76 0.39
CA ASP A 507 28.11 -7.45 1.74
C ASP A 507 29.12 -6.29 1.79
N ASN A 508 28.92 -5.27 0.95
CA ASN A 508 29.83 -4.13 0.83
C ASN A 508 29.14 -2.75 0.88
N THR A 509 27.85 -2.70 1.16
CA THR A 509 27.03 -1.47 1.22
C THR A 509 26.05 -1.49 2.38
N ARG A 510 26.39 -2.14 3.50
CA ARG A 510 25.53 -2.29 4.67
C ARG A 510 24.95 -0.96 5.17
N GLY A 511 25.72 0.12 5.08
CA GLY A 511 25.29 1.45 5.48
C GLY A 511 24.04 1.98 4.77
N LEU A 512 23.69 1.48 3.58
CA LEU A 512 22.43 1.84 2.94
C LEU A 512 21.20 1.35 3.72
N ARG A 513 21.37 0.29 4.53
CA ARG A 513 20.37 -0.21 5.49
C ARG A 513 20.53 0.38 6.88
N GLY A 514 21.61 1.14 7.10
CA GLY A 514 21.96 1.76 8.37
C GLY A 514 21.06 2.94 8.75
N GLY A 515 20.97 3.19 10.06
CA GLY A 515 20.17 4.27 10.61
C GLY A 515 20.80 5.66 10.49
N ASN A 516 22.10 5.75 10.15
CA ASN A 516 22.85 6.99 10.19
C ASN A 516 23.03 7.61 8.81
N THR A 517 22.90 8.94 8.77
CA THR A 517 23.10 9.73 7.55
C THR A 517 23.79 11.05 7.91
N ASN A 518 24.84 11.36 7.19
CA ASN A 518 25.52 12.65 7.26
C ASN A 518 25.54 13.28 5.86
N VAL A 519 24.72 14.30 5.64
CA VAL A 519 24.80 15.12 4.42
C VAL A 519 25.92 16.15 4.65
N PHE A 520 27.08 15.89 4.12
CA PHE A 520 28.29 16.69 4.41
C PHE A 520 28.63 17.72 3.33
N TRP A 521 27.97 17.65 2.16
CA TRP A 521 28.16 18.61 1.08
C TRP A 521 26.88 18.86 0.28
N ALA A 522 26.63 20.14 0.02
CA ALA A 522 25.62 20.60 -0.93
C ALA A 522 26.09 21.92 -1.55
N SER A 523 26.31 21.95 -2.86
CA SER A 523 26.73 23.12 -3.61
C SER A 523 25.72 23.42 -4.71
N ASP A 524 24.89 24.43 -4.52
CA ASP A 524 24.01 24.90 -5.58
C ASP A 524 24.77 25.50 -6.76
N ALA A 525 26.00 26.04 -6.53
CA ALA A 525 26.86 26.56 -7.58
C ALA A 525 27.37 25.45 -8.52
N ASP A 526 27.78 24.32 -7.97
CA ASP A 526 28.25 23.16 -8.76
C ASP A 526 27.14 22.21 -9.15
N GLY A 527 25.98 22.25 -8.47
CA GLY A 527 24.90 21.30 -8.59
C GLY A 527 25.25 19.93 -8.02
N VAL A 528 26.12 19.89 -6.99
CA VAL A 528 26.59 18.63 -6.39
C VAL A 528 26.09 18.49 -4.98
N VAL A 529 25.55 17.30 -4.64
CA VAL A 529 25.22 16.91 -3.28
C VAL A 529 25.95 15.61 -2.93
N ALA A 530 26.49 15.52 -1.69
CA ALA A 530 27.11 14.31 -1.21
C ALA A 530 26.70 14.00 0.23
N PHE A 531 26.49 12.71 0.48
CA PHE A 531 26.11 12.22 1.79
C PHE A 531 26.74 10.87 2.10
N HIS A 532 26.96 10.62 3.38
CA HIS A 532 27.52 9.40 3.93
C HIS A 532 26.41 8.62 4.65
N ARG A 533 26.25 7.35 4.29
CA ARG A 533 25.34 6.41 4.93
C ARG A 533 26.15 5.35 5.66
N PHE A 534 25.77 5.05 6.90
CA PHE A 534 26.43 4.02 7.71
C PHE A 534 25.52 3.47 8.81
N ASP A 535 25.82 2.28 9.28
CA ASP A 535 25.19 1.66 10.46
C ASP A 535 26.16 1.81 11.65
N ALA A 536 27.23 1.02 11.69
CA ALA A 536 28.29 1.10 12.69
C ALA A 536 29.55 1.79 12.18
N GLY A 537 29.66 1.97 10.88
CA GLY A 537 30.84 2.50 10.18
C GLY A 537 31.94 1.46 9.96
N GLY A 538 32.81 1.72 9.00
CA GLY A 538 33.93 0.86 8.64
C GLY A 538 33.82 0.27 7.22
N PRO A 539 34.86 -0.46 6.78
CA PRO A 539 34.83 -1.16 5.49
C PRO A 539 33.61 -2.09 5.38
N GLY A 540 32.96 -2.10 4.20
CA GLY A 540 31.73 -2.87 3.95
C GLY A 540 30.46 -2.20 4.50
N ASP A 541 30.59 -1.19 5.35
CA ASP A 541 29.47 -0.43 5.93
C ASP A 541 29.40 1.01 5.43
N ASP A 542 30.51 1.77 5.54
CA ASP A 542 30.53 3.15 5.08
C ASP A 542 30.22 3.26 3.58
N VAL A 543 29.19 4.01 3.22
CA VAL A 543 28.80 4.28 1.82
C VAL A 543 28.77 5.79 1.59
N VAL A 544 29.54 6.26 0.62
CA VAL A 544 29.54 7.66 0.18
C VAL A 544 28.80 7.75 -1.15
N VAL A 545 27.77 8.58 -1.19
CA VAL A 545 26.94 8.85 -2.38
C VAL A 545 27.21 10.27 -2.84
N VAL A 546 27.52 10.43 -4.12
CA VAL A 546 27.78 11.74 -4.74
C VAL A 546 26.88 11.89 -5.96
N ALA A 547 26.02 12.90 -5.97
CA ALA A 547 25.10 13.19 -7.06
C ALA A 547 25.42 14.52 -7.74
N ASN A 548 25.50 14.50 -9.07
CA ASN A 548 25.60 15.67 -9.92
C ASN A 548 24.22 15.93 -10.57
N LEU A 549 23.63 17.06 -10.23
CA LEU A 549 22.27 17.44 -10.65
C LEU A 549 22.25 18.25 -11.95
N ARG A 550 23.41 18.48 -12.60
CA ARG A 550 23.54 19.37 -13.76
C ARG A 550 24.04 18.63 -15.00
N ASN A 551 23.77 19.20 -16.16
CA ASN A 551 24.36 18.78 -17.45
C ASN A 551 25.81 19.27 -17.57
N ARG A 552 26.62 18.88 -16.61
CA ARG A 552 28.04 19.23 -16.55
C ARG A 552 28.86 18.02 -16.15
N THR A 553 29.92 17.73 -16.89
CA THR A 553 30.89 16.72 -16.49
C THR A 553 31.93 17.31 -15.53
N HIS A 554 32.17 16.59 -14.43
CA HIS A 554 33.31 16.86 -13.54
C HIS A 554 34.29 15.69 -13.65
N PRO A 555 35.35 15.80 -14.48
CA PRO A 555 36.32 14.70 -14.64
C PRO A 555 37.07 14.38 -13.35
N SER A 556 37.22 15.39 -12.48
CA SER A 556 37.90 15.26 -11.19
C SER A 556 37.28 16.26 -10.21
N TYR A 557 36.41 15.80 -9.33
CA TYR A 557 35.75 16.60 -8.29
C TYR A 557 36.25 16.15 -6.93
N ASN A 558 36.84 17.06 -6.15
CA ASN A 558 37.37 16.72 -4.85
C ASN A 558 36.25 16.62 -3.81
N ILE A 559 36.11 15.48 -3.18
CA ILE A 559 35.04 15.17 -2.21
C ILE A 559 35.61 14.58 -0.91
N GLY A 560 34.94 14.83 0.20
CA GLY A 560 35.27 14.28 1.50
C GLY A 560 34.93 12.82 1.68
N PHE A 561 35.74 12.08 2.43
CA PHE A 561 35.52 10.69 2.80
C PHE A 561 35.71 10.47 4.30
N PRO A 562 34.94 9.51 4.93
CA PRO A 562 35.05 9.25 6.37
C PRO A 562 36.33 8.49 6.75
N ARG A 563 37.00 7.81 5.80
CA ARG A 563 38.20 7.00 6.02
C ARG A 563 39.21 7.17 4.89
N SER A 564 40.48 6.95 5.21
CA SER A 564 41.54 6.85 4.20
C SER A 564 41.51 5.50 3.48
N GLY A 565 42.19 5.43 2.34
CA GLY A 565 42.33 4.19 1.56
C GLY A 565 41.53 4.20 0.26
N THR A 566 41.47 3.05 -0.39
CA THR A 566 40.78 2.90 -1.67
C THR A 566 39.28 2.81 -1.45
N TRP A 567 38.54 3.59 -2.21
CA TRP A 567 37.07 3.58 -2.30
C TRP A 567 36.67 3.10 -3.68
N PHE A 568 35.99 1.97 -3.71
CA PHE A 568 35.56 1.33 -4.95
C PHE A 568 34.24 1.95 -5.42
N LEU A 569 34.17 2.26 -6.71
CA LEU A 569 32.94 2.70 -7.36
C LEU A 569 31.99 1.49 -7.53
N ARG A 570 31.02 1.37 -6.65
CA ARG A 570 30.02 0.29 -6.68
C ARG A 570 28.95 0.49 -7.72
N PHE A 571 28.65 1.77 -8.00
CA PHE A 571 27.63 2.13 -8.98
C PHE A 571 27.91 3.50 -9.59
N ASN A 572 27.69 3.59 -10.88
CA ASN A 572 27.72 4.82 -11.66
C ASN A 572 26.48 4.85 -12.55
N SER A 573 25.53 5.77 -12.28
CA SER A 573 24.33 5.89 -13.09
C SER A 573 24.61 6.38 -14.53
N ASP A 574 25.83 6.85 -14.80
CA ASP A 574 26.33 7.25 -16.13
C ASP A 574 27.03 6.11 -16.89
N PHE A 575 26.95 4.87 -16.41
CA PHE A 575 27.62 3.71 -17.00
C PHE A 575 27.07 3.38 -18.39
N ARG A 576 27.96 3.19 -19.38
CA ARG A 576 27.59 2.87 -20.78
C ARG A 576 26.81 1.57 -20.96
N GLY A 577 26.94 0.64 -20.00
CA GLY A 577 26.18 -0.60 -20.02
C GLY A 577 24.68 -0.39 -19.78
N PHE A 578 24.27 0.73 -19.18
CA PHE A 578 22.86 1.09 -19.01
C PHE A 578 22.29 1.78 -20.25
N SER A 579 23.11 2.59 -20.93
CA SER A 579 22.78 3.23 -22.20
C SER A 579 24.05 3.56 -22.98
N PRO A 580 24.15 3.22 -24.27
CA PRO A 580 25.37 3.42 -25.08
C PRO A 580 25.85 4.87 -25.18
N ASP A 581 24.93 5.83 -25.01
CA ASP A 581 25.17 7.26 -25.10
C ASP A 581 25.51 7.92 -23.74
N PHE A 582 25.69 7.12 -22.68
CA PHE A 582 26.15 7.59 -21.37
C PHE A 582 27.70 7.75 -21.37
N GLY A 583 28.19 8.68 -20.55
CA GLY A 583 29.59 9.11 -20.59
C GLY A 583 30.59 8.17 -19.92
N ASP A 584 30.13 7.42 -18.92
CA ASP A 584 30.92 6.48 -18.09
C ASP A 584 32.14 7.14 -17.38
N VAL A 585 31.92 8.31 -16.78
CA VAL A 585 33.00 9.17 -16.23
C VAL A 585 33.51 8.70 -14.86
N GLY A 586 32.75 7.87 -14.11
CA GLY A 586 33.11 7.43 -12.76
C GLY A 586 34.32 6.48 -12.73
N TYR A 587 35.08 6.51 -11.60
CA TYR A 587 36.22 5.63 -11.35
C TYR A 587 36.44 5.40 -9.84
N ASP A 588 37.20 4.38 -9.48
CA ASP A 588 37.68 4.14 -8.11
C ASP A 588 38.57 5.28 -7.65
N THR A 589 38.57 5.62 -6.34
CA THR A 589 39.37 6.71 -5.81
C THR A 589 40.16 6.28 -4.57
N THR A 590 41.24 6.98 -4.29
CA THR A 590 41.98 6.85 -3.03
C THR A 590 41.80 8.11 -2.20
N ALA A 591 41.20 7.96 -1.03
CA ALA A 591 41.06 9.03 -0.06
C ALA A 591 42.32 9.13 0.80
N GLY A 592 42.91 10.34 0.88
CA GLY A 592 44.14 10.63 1.62
C GLY A 592 43.97 11.73 2.65
N GLY A 593 45.08 12.11 3.30
CA GLY A 593 45.10 13.16 4.31
C GLY A 593 44.79 14.55 3.78
N GLY A 594 44.35 15.46 4.66
CA GLY A 594 43.89 16.79 4.30
C GLY A 594 42.42 16.82 3.93
N GLY A 595 41.55 16.54 4.92
CA GLY A 595 40.10 16.43 4.74
C GLY A 595 39.42 17.56 3.99
N ASN A 596 38.22 17.34 3.49
CA ASN A 596 37.40 18.33 2.78
C ASN A 596 35.93 18.24 3.25
N GLN A 597 35.22 19.36 3.19
CA GLN A 597 33.78 19.44 3.45
C GLN A 597 33.36 18.85 4.81
N GLY A 598 34.20 19.02 5.84
CA GLY A 598 33.98 18.49 7.19
C GLY A 598 34.30 16.99 7.37
N MET A 599 34.76 16.31 6.34
CA MET A 599 35.23 14.93 6.41
C MET A 599 36.76 14.87 6.62
N PRO A 600 37.28 13.85 7.35
CA PRO A 600 38.69 13.76 7.74
C PRO A 600 39.64 13.44 6.57
N PHE A 601 39.16 12.88 5.48
CA PHE A 601 39.95 12.53 4.30
C PHE A 601 39.28 13.07 3.05
N ALA A 602 39.99 13.16 1.94
CA ALA A 602 39.47 13.60 0.66
C ALA A 602 40.05 12.79 -0.51
N GLY A 603 39.29 12.68 -1.57
CA GLY A 603 39.69 12.03 -2.82
C GLY A 603 38.97 12.67 -4.01
N ASN A 604 39.51 12.43 -5.21
CA ASN A 604 38.89 12.93 -6.43
C ASN A 604 37.96 11.87 -7.06
N VAL A 605 36.80 12.30 -7.51
CA VAL A 605 35.80 11.43 -8.17
C VAL A 605 35.42 12.01 -9.53
N GLY A 606 35.12 11.13 -10.48
CA GLY A 606 34.52 11.51 -11.77
C GLY A 606 33.01 11.53 -11.67
N LEU A 607 32.35 12.59 -12.16
CA LEU A 607 30.91 12.71 -12.18
C LEU A 607 30.44 13.08 -13.60
N GLY A 608 29.65 12.20 -14.21
CA GLY A 608 28.98 12.49 -15.47
C GLY A 608 27.81 13.48 -15.31
N PRO A 609 27.23 13.97 -16.40
CA PRO A 609 26.04 14.81 -16.34
C PRO A 609 24.87 14.05 -15.71
N TYR A 610 24.08 14.69 -14.84
CA TYR A 610 22.91 14.11 -14.19
C TYR A 610 23.17 12.68 -13.68
N SER A 611 24.18 12.52 -12.84
CA SER A 611 24.62 11.19 -12.41
C SER A 611 24.77 11.06 -10.89
N VAL A 612 24.73 9.81 -10.45
CA VAL A 612 25.05 9.41 -9.07
C VAL A 612 26.16 8.37 -9.11
N CYS A 613 27.19 8.60 -8.30
CA CYS A 613 28.25 7.65 -7.99
C CYS A 613 28.11 7.17 -6.54
N ILE A 614 28.22 5.86 -6.32
CA ILE A 614 28.12 5.23 -5.01
C ILE A 614 29.45 4.52 -4.72
N TYR A 615 30.08 4.88 -3.60
CA TYR A 615 31.37 4.37 -3.19
C TYR A 615 31.30 3.62 -1.88
N SER A 616 32.03 2.52 -1.74
CA SER A 616 32.32 1.84 -0.46
C SER A 616 33.72 1.22 -0.46
N GLN A 617 34.22 0.84 0.72
CA GLN A 617 35.51 0.17 0.87
C GLN A 617 35.36 -1.35 0.85
#